data_91d57da2a7b9492bd2c0bb73af548ccd
#
_entry.id   91d57da2a7b9492bd2c0bb73af548ccd
#
_cell.length_a   1.000
_cell.length_b   1.000
_cell.length_c   1.000
_cell.angle_alpha   90.00
_cell.angle_beta   90.00
_cell.angle_gamma   90.00
#
_symmetry.space_group_name_H-M   'P 1'
#
loop_
_entity.id
_entity.type
_entity.pdbx_description
1 polymer ?
#
loop_
_entity_poly.entity_id
_entity_poly.type
_entity_poly.pdbx_seq_one_letter_code
_entity_poly.pdbx_strand_id
1 'polypeptide(L)'
;MSEARHRYVSSDRRVREDRRFVVGKGKFVADIDLPNTKHIALVTCPHAAARIKSIDKRAALKMPGVHYVVDGRELAEATLPLMTGLDTPNVPRRPLALDIARYSGEWVAA
;
A
#
# COMPACT_ATOMS: atom_id res chain seq x y z
N MET A 1 41.36 -34.50 19.14
CA MET A 1 39.92 -34.23 18.93
C MET A 1 39.82 -33.10 17.91
N SER A 2 39.37 -33.41 16.70
CA SER A 2 39.19 -32.42 15.65
C SER A 2 37.93 -31.61 15.98
N GLU A 3 38.09 -30.31 16.33
CA GLU A 3 36.93 -29.42 16.40
C GLU A 3 36.24 -29.38 15.05
N ALA A 4 35.03 -29.89 15.03
CA ALA A 4 34.18 -29.79 13.87
C ALA A 4 33.87 -28.31 13.59
N ARG A 5 34.68 -27.69 12.73
CA ARG A 5 34.48 -26.32 12.30
C ARG A 5 33.19 -26.25 11.51
N HIS A 6 32.12 -25.78 12.14
CA HIS A 6 30.86 -25.58 11.48
C HIS A 6 31.01 -24.59 10.31
N ARG A 7 30.70 -25.05 9.10
CA ARG A 7 30.90 -24.29 7.85
C ARG A 7 30.14 -22.94 7.85
N TYR A 8 29.10 -22.83 8.66
CA TYR A 8 28.17 -21.71 8.61
C TYR A 8 27.96 -21.01 9.96
N VAL A 9 28.32 -21.63 11.07
CA VAL A 9 28.18 -21.04 12.40
C VAL A 9 29.51 -20.39 12.80
N SER A 10 29.46 -19.22 13.41
CA SER A 10 30.64 -18.43 13.88
C SER A 10 31.60 -18.02 12.74
N SER A 11 31.17 -18.04 11.47
CA SER A 11 31.95 -17.45 10.38
C SER A 11 31.52 -16.01 10.15
N ASP A 12 32.49 -15.11 10.02
CA ASP A 12 32.24 -13.73 9.62
C ASP A 12 31.69 -13.71 8.19
N ARG A 13 30.38 -13.53 8.06
CA ARG A 13 29.70 -13.53 6.77
C ARG A 13 29.20 -12.15 6.49
N ARG A 14 29.72 -11.57 5.44
CA ARG A 14 29.18 -10.34 4.89
C ARG A 14 27.95 -10.63 4.03
N VAL A 15 26.86 -9.91 4.26
CA VAL A 15 25.71 -9.96 3.38
C VAL A 15 26.13 -9.43 2.02
N ARG A 16 25.71 -10.10 0.94
CA ARG A 16 26.12 -9.78 -0.43
C ARG A 16 25.88 -8.33 -0.82
N GLU A 17 24.87 -7.71 -0.23
CA GLU A 17 24.44 -6.33 -0.53
C GLU A 17 24.98 -5.26 0.41
N ASP A 18 25.63 -5.64 1.54
CA ASP A 18 26.09 -4.69 2.56
C ASP A 18 26.95 -3.55 1.98
N ARG A 19 27.88 -3.88 1.09
CA ARG A 19 28.73 -2.88 0.48
C ARG A 19 27.96 -1.82 -0.27
N ARG A 20 26.88 -2.21 -0.98
CA ARG A 20 26.03 -1.28 -1.75
C ARG A 20 25.34 -0.27 -0.84
N PHE A 21 24.84 -0.74 0.30
CA PHE A 21 24.16 0.12 1.28
C PHE A 21 25.12 1.03 2.02
N VAL A 22 26.25 0.50 2.47
CA VAL A 22 27.25 1.28 3.23
C VAL A 22 27.85 2.42 2.40
N VAL A 23 28.01 2.25 1.09
CA VAL A 23 28.53 3.29 0.19
C VAL A 23 27.43 4.20 -0.40
N GLY A 24 26.20 4.13 0.09
CA GLY A 24 25.09 4.97 -0.38
C GLY A 24 24.57 4.63 -1.77
N LYS A 25 24.88 3.45 -2.31
CA LYS A 25 24.39 2.98 -3.63
C LYS A 25 23.19 2.04 -3.52
N GLY A 26 22.60 1.94 -2.33
CA GLY A 26 21.34 1.26 -2.14
C GLY A 26 20.21 1.97 -2.89
N LYS A 27 19.27 1.20 -3.42
CA LYS A 27 18.03 1.72 -4.00
C LYS A 27 16.85 0.96 -3.41
N PHE A 28 15.93 1.69 -2.84
CA PHE A 28 14.65 1.19 -2.35
C PHE A 28 13.53 1.56 -3.32
N VAL A 29 12.35 1.02 -3.11
CA VAL A 29 11.19 1.33 -3.97
C VAL A 29 10.89 2.83 -4.00
N ALA A 30 11.09 3.53 -2.86
CA ALA A 30 10.88 4.96 -2.76
C ALA A 30 11.90 5.81 -3.56
N ASP A 31 13.04 5.23 -3.93
CA ASP A 31 14.09 5.90 -4.72
C ASP A 31 13.91 5.67 -6.24
N ILE A 32 12.84 4.98 -6.63
CA ILE A 32 12.52 4.71 -8.03
C ILE A 32 11.69 5.88 -8.55
N ASP A 33 12.33 6.72 -9.34
CA ASP A 33 11.66 7.81 -10.04
C ASP A 33 11.51 7.44 -11.53
N LEU A 34 10.27 7.28 -11.96
CA LEU A 34 9.93 6.97 -13.34
C LEU A 34 9.31 8.20 -14.02
N PRO A 35 9.61 8.45 -15.30
CA PRO A 35 8.95 9.51 -16.04
C PRO A 35 7.43 9.38 -15.97
N ASN A 36 6.76 10.50 -15.73
CA ASN A 36 5.30 10.58 -15.62
C ASN A 36 4.68 9.82 -14.41
N THR A 37 5.46 9.49 -13.40
CA THR A 37 4.94 8.93 -12.15
C THR A 37 3.89 9.86 -11.55
N LYS A 38 2.77 9.29 -11.15
CA LYS A 38 1.69 9.99 -10.45
C LYS A 38 1.71 9.61 -8.97
N HIS A 39 1.26 10.52 -8.13
CA HIS A 39 1.15 10.31 -6.70
C HIS A 39 -0.30 10.06 -6.32
N ILE A 40 -0.51 9.14 -5.40
CA ILE A 40 -1.85 8.85 -4.86
C ILE A 40 -2.01 9.60 -3.55
N ALA A 41 -3.07 10.40 -3.44
CA ALA A 41 -3.51 10.99 -2.19
C ALA A 41 -4.75 10.25 -1.69
N LEU A 42 -4.70 9.74 -0.47
CA LEU A 42 -5.77 8.96 0.13
C LEU A 42 -6.67 9.83 0.99
N VAL A 43 -7.97 9.72 0.80
CA VAL A 43 -8.98 10.35 1.65
C VAL A 43 -9.43 9.35 2.69
N THR A 44 -9.28 9.71 3.95
CA THR A 44 -9.61 8.84 5.09
C THR A 44 -10.88 9.28 5.80
N CYS A 45 -11.62 8.33 6.35
CA CYS A 45 -12.77 8.60 7.20
C CYS A 45 -12.31 9.06 8.59
N PRO A 46 -12.77 10.22 9.11
CA PRO A 46 -12.41 10.68 10.45
C PRO A 46 -13.25 10.02 11.56
N HIS A 47 -14.28 9.27 11.22
CA HIS A 47 -15.21 8.68 12.19
C HIS A 47 -14.89 7.22 12.47
N ALA A 48 -15.15 6.78 13.71
CA ALA A 48 -14.93 5.38 14.12
C ALA A 48 -15.83 4.38 13.37
N ALA A 49 -17.06 4.81 13.02
CA ALA A 49 -17.95 4.09 12.13
C ALA A 49 -18.87 5.08 11.41
N ALA A 50 -18.99 4.99 10.10
CA ALA A 50 -19.80 5.92 9.34
C ALA A 50 -20.36 5.27 8.07
N ARG A 51 -21.59 5.62 7.73
CA ARG A 51 -22.16 5.29 6.41
C ARG A 51 -21.76 6.34 5.40
N ILE A 52 -21.19 5.91 4.28
CA ILE A 52 -20.81 6.76 3.15
C ILE A 52 -22.09 6.99 2.33
N LYS A 53 -22.64 8.20 2.40
CA LYS A 53 -23.84 8.57 1.62
C LYS A 53 -23.49 8.91 0.18
N SER A 54 -22.48 9.76 0.01
CA SER A 54 -21.98 10.19 -1.29
C SER A 54 -20.56 10.75 -1.16
N ILE A 55 -19.81 10.71 -2.26
CA ILE A 55 -18.50 11.35 -2.40
C ILE A 55 -18.60 12.31 -3.58
N ASP A 56 -18.49 13.61 -3.31
CA ASP A 56 -18.48 14.63 -4.35
C ASP A 56 -17.06 14.87 -4.86
N LYS A 57 -16.77 14.44 -6.05
CA LYS A 57 -15.45 14.52 -6.70
C LYS A 57 -15.25 15.77 -7.54
N ARG A 58 -16.30 16.56 -7.77
CA ARG A 58 -16.29 17.67 -8.74
C ARG A 58 -15.26 18.75 -8.43
N ALA A 59 -15.10 19.10 -7.17
CA ALA A 59 -14.14 20.12 -6.77
C ALA A 59 -12.70 19.62 -6.96
N ALA A 60 -12.40 18.38 -6.54
CA ALA A 60 -11.09 17.79 -6.69
C ALA A 60 -10.66 17.65 -8.16
N LEU A 61 -11.56 17.19 -9.03
CA LEU A 61 -11.29 17.04 -10.46
C LEU A 61 -11.00 18.36 -11.19
N LYS A 62 -11.39 19.52 -10.62
CA LYS A 62 -11.08 20.83 -11.17
C LYS A 62 -9.72 21.37 -10.74
N MET A 63 -9.07 20.73 -9.77
CA MET A 63 -7.78 21.19 -9.28
C MET A 63 -6.65 20.88 -10.27
N PRO A 64 -5.74 21.83 -10.52
CA PRO A 64 -4.59 21.59 -11.38
C PRO A 64 -3.75 20.43 -10.85
N GLY A 65 -3.35 19.50 -11.73
CA GLY A 65 -2.53 18.35 -11.37
C GLY A 65 -3.32 17.12 -10.88
N VAL A 66 -4.63 17.22 -10.64
CA VAL A 66 -5.49 16.08 -10.38
C VAL A 66 -5.88 15.44 -11.70
N HIS A 67 -5.50 14.18 -11.89
CA HIS A 67 -5.78 13.43 -13.11
C HIS A 67 -7.04 12.58 -12.99
N TYR A 68 -7.27 12.03 -11.81
CA TYR A 68 -8.39 11.13 -11.56
C TYR A 68 -8.76 11.15 -10.07
N VAL A 69 -10.00 10.85 -9.76
CA VAL A 69 -10.49 10.64 -8.40
C VAL A 69 -11.37 9.39 -8.41
N VAL A 70 -10.99 8.39 -7.66
CA VAL A 70 -11.70 7.11 -7.56
C VAL A 70 -12.31 6.93 -6.18
N ASP A 71 -13.53 6.44 -6.13
CA ASP A 71 -14.19 5.99 -4.91
C ASP A 71 -14.24 4.44 -4.82
N GLY A 72 -14.71 3.96 -3.68
CA GLY A 72 -14.78 2.52 -3.43
C GLY A 72 -15.68 1.76 -4.41
N ARG A 73 -16.76 2.37 -4.89
CA ARG A 73 -17.71 1.73 -5.82
C ARG A 73 -17.10 1.57 -7.20
N GLU A 74 -16.54 2.64 -7.75
CA GLU A 74 -15.84 2.58 -9.06
C GLU A 74 -14.68 1.57 -9.02
N LEU A 75 -13.90 1.59 -7.94
CA LEU A 75 -12.78 0.66 -7.81
C LEU A 75 -13.26 -0.78 -7.69
N ALA A 76 -14.39 -1.02 -7.03
CA ALA A 76 -14.96 -2.35 -6.88
C ALA A 76 -15.50 -2.94 -8.19
N GLU A 77 -15.93 -2.09 -9.14
CA GLU A 77 -16.35 -2.52 -10.48
C GLU A 77 -15.12 -2.92 -11.34
N ALA A 78 -14.00 -2.25 -11.13
CA ALA A 78 -12.76 -2.47 -11.89
C ALA A 78 -11.85 -3.54 -11.30
N THR A 79 -12.04 -3.95 -10.04
CA THR A 79 -11.11 -4.84 -9.33
C THR A 79 -11.83 -5.93 -8.54
N LEU A 80 -11.16 -7.07 -8.39
CA LEU A 80 -11.58 -8.11 -7.47
C LEU A 80 -11.22 -7.72 -6.02
N PRO A 81 -11.89 -8.33 -5.02
CA PRO A 81 -11.46 -8.20 -3.62
C PRO A 81 -10.01 -8.65 -3.43
N LEU A 82 -9.33 -8.05 -2.47
CA LEU A 82 -7.97 -8.45 -2.13
C LEU A 82 -7.94 -9.90 -1.66
N MET A 83 -7.05 -10.69 -2.24
CA MET A 83 -6.80 -12.05 -1.77
C MET A 83 -6.17 -11.99 -0.37
N THR A 84 -6.79 -12.63 0.57
CA THR A 84 -6.22 -12.86 1.91
C THR A 84 -5.77 -14.32 1.97
N GLY A 85 -4.59 -14.59 2.51
CA GLY A 85 -4.09 -15.97 2.66
C GLY A 85 -4.91 -16.83 3.63
N LEU A 86 -5.96 -16.27 4.21
CA LEU A 86 -6.95 -16.95 5.06
C LEU A 86 -8.27 -17.02 4.30
N ASP A 87 -8.86 -18.18 4.24
CA ASP A 87 -10.22 -18.36 3.75
C ASP A 87 -11.18 -17.75 4.77
N THR A 88 -11.55 -16.49 4.54
CA THR A 88 -12.51 -15.75 5.36
C THR A 88 -13.77 -15.55 4.54
N PRO A 89 -14.68 -16.52 4.52
CA PRO A 89 -15.94 -16.39 3.80
C PRO A 89 -16.71 -15.19 4.34
N ASN A 90 -17.31 -14.42 3.46
CA ASN A 90 -18.16 -13.26 3.75
C ASN A 90 -17.48 -11.97 4.25
N VAL A 91 -16.16 -11.86 4.20
CA VAL A 91 -15.47 -10.61 4.52
C VAL A 91 -14.57 -10.18 3.34
N PRO A 92 -15.13 -9.70 2.22
CA PRO A 92 -14.33 -9.23 1.11
C PRO A 92 -13.55 -8.00 1.54
N ARG A 93 -12.21 -8.11 1.54
CA ARG A 93 -11.34 -6.96 1.77
C ARG A 93 -11.21 -6.17 0.48
N ARG A 94 -11.50 -4.88 0.55
CA ARG A 94 -11.36 -3.97 -0.58
C ARG A 94 -10.38 -2.84 -0.23
N PRO A 95 -9.68 -2.27 -1.22
CA PRO A 95 -8.74 -1.18 -0.98
C PRO A 95 -9.42 0.08 -0.43
N LEU A 96 -10.65 0.36 -0.88
CA LEU A 96 -11.46 1.49 -0.44
C LEU A 96 -12.80 1.01 0.12
N ALA A 97 -13.30 1.70 1.13
CA ALA A 97 -14.62 1.43 1.71
C ALA A 97 -15.74 1.68 0.66
N LEU A 98 -16.73 0.79 0.62
CA LEU A 98 -17.87 0.91 -0.32
C LEU A 98 -18.98 1.79 0.25
N ASP A 99 -19.69 1.27 1.25
CA ASP A 99 -20.88 1.90 1.83
C ASP A 99 -20.70 2.28 3.28
N ILE A 100 -19.77 1.63 3.97
CA ILE A 100 -19.52 1.83 5.40
C ILE A 100 -18.02 1.89 5.63
N ALA A 101 -17.57 2.98 6.25
CA ALA A 101 -16.27 3.07 6.89
C ALA A 101 -16.40 2.47 8.29
N ARG A 102 -15.54 1.51 8.61
CA ARG A 102 -15.63 0.67 9.82
C ARG A 102 -14.75 1.13 10.95
N TYR A 103 -13.75 1.97 10.63
CA TYR A 103 -12.81 2.51 11.60
C TYR A 103 -12.31 3.89 11.16
N SER A 104 -11.82 4.67 12.10
CA SER A 104 -11.19 5.95 11.82
C SER A 104 -9.89 5.73 11.05
N GLY A 105 -9.72 6.44 9.93
CA GLY A 105 -8.59 6.28 9.03
C GLY A 105 -8.84 5.30 7.88
N GLU A 106 -9.99 4.63 7.80
CA GLU A 106 -10.32 3.80 6.63
C GLU A 106 -10.38 4.64 5.37
N TRP A 107 -9.78 4.15 4.30
CA TRP A 107 -9.70 4.85 3.02
C TRP A 107 -11.04 4.80 2.30
N VAL A 108 -11.53 5.96 1.88
CA VAL A 108 -12.84 6.12 1.24
C VAL A 108 -12.74 6.59 -0.21
N ALA A 109 -11.66 7.28 -0.56
CA ALA A 109 -11.36 7.72 -1.92
C ALA A 109 -9.85 7.88 -2.13
N ALA A 110 -9.43 7.94 -3.38
CA ALA A 110 -8.06 8.20 -3.79
C ALA A 110 -8.00 9.12 -5.01
#